data_037fcc11431bf7e72faf542a2aefa605
#
_entry.id   037fcc11431bf7e72faf542a2aefa605
#
_cell.length_a   1.000
_cell.length_b   1.000
_cell.length_c   1.000
_cell.angle_alpha   90.00
_cell.angle_beta   90.00
_cell.angle_gamma   90.00
#
_symmetry.space_group_name_H-M   'P 1'
#
loop_
_entity.id
_entity.type
_entity.pdbx_description
1 polymer ?
#
loop_
_entity_poly.entity_id
_entity_poly.type
_entity_poly.pdbx_seq_one_letter_code
_entity_poly.pdbx_strand_id
1 'polypeptide(L)'
;SGRFRTRLSLAPAEGYPELLVPEGEDKGAFPLRTRMPSGELVKALTHVRYAASNEEYRAIFRGVQLEFSPQGFRAVASDGYRLALYDLPLPQGFQAKAVVPARSVDEMVRVLKGADGAEADLALGEGVLALALEGGSGVRMALRLMEGEFPDYQRVIPQEFALRVQVEGEALREAVRRVSVLSDRQNHRVDLLLEEGRILLSAEGDY
;
A
#
# COMPACT_ATOMS: atom_id res chain seq x y z
N SER A 1 20.25 -34.11 -23.76
CA SER A 1 19.81 -32.69 -23.87
C SER A 1 18.61 -32.61 -24.81
N GLY A 2 17.41 -32.51 -24.26
CA GLY A 2 16.17 -32.37 -25.02
C GLY A 2 16.05 -30.95 -25.58
N ARG A 3 15.76 -30.83 -26.87
CA ARG A 3 15.39 -29.54 -27.48
C ARG A 3 13.88 -29.35 -27.31
N PHE A 4 13.49 -28.46 -26.41
CA PHE A 4 12.10 -28.04 -26.27
C PHE A 4 11.76 -27.01 -27.37
N ARG A 5 10.65 -27.20 -28.09
CA ARG A 5 10.07 -26.22 -29.03
C ARG A 5 8.62 -26.02 -28.69
N THR A 6 8.21 -24.76 -28.60
CA THR A 6 6.80 -24.38 -28.46
C THR A 6 6.43 -23.31 -29.47
N ARG A 7 5.16 -23.23 -29.82
CA ARG A 7 4.57 -22.13 -30.59
C ARG A 7 3.69 -21.32 -29.66
N LEU A 8 3.92 -20.02 -29.66
CA LEU A 8 3.07 -19.06 -28.95
C LEU A 8 2.25 -18.30 -29.97
N SER A 9 0.95 -18.21 -29.76
CA SER A 9 0.08 -17.30 -30.53
C SER A 9 0.30 -15.89 -30.01
N LEU A 10 0.64 -14.97 -30.88
CA LEU A 10 0.81 -13.56 -30.57
C LEU A 10 -0.40 -12.79 -31.06
N ALA A 11 -0.86 -11.82 -30.30
CA ALA A 11 -1.79 -10.82 -30.77
C ALA A 11 -1.05 -9.75 -31.59
N PRO A 12 -1.69 -9.12 -32.59
CA PRO A 12 -1.10 -7.98 -33.28
C PRO A 12 -0.74 -6.87 -32.31
N ALA A 13 0.40 -6.22 -32.50
CA ALA A 13 0.81 -5.10 -31.65
C ALA A 13 0.03 -3.81 -31.91
N GLU A 14 -0.66 -3.75 -33.05
CA GLU A 14 -1.52 -2.65 -33.46
C GLU A 14 -2.74 -2.60 -32.55
N GLY A 15 -2.82 -1.69 -31.63
CA GLY A 15 -3.89 -1.58 -30.62
C GLY A 15 -3.41 -1.86 -29.20
N TYR A 16 -2.12 -2.08 -29.02
CA TYR A 16 -1.54 -2.03 -27.68
C TYR A 16 -1.66 -0.60 -27.16
N PRO A 17 -2.27 -0.39 -25.97
CA PRO A 17 -2.47 0.95 -25.45
C PRO A 17 -1.13 1.65 -25.22
N GLU A 18 -1.04 2.91 -25.63
CA GLU A 18 0.10 3.74 -25.27
C GLU A 18 0.13 3.93 -23.75
N LEU A 19 1.26 3.59 -23.14
CA LEU A 19 1.49 3.86 -21.74
C LEU A 19 1.76 5.34 -21.57
N LEU A 20 0.85 6.05 -20.89
CA LEU A 20 1.08 7.43 -20.47
C LEU A 20 2.14 7.41 -19.35
N VAL A 21 3.38 7.45 -19.73
CA VAL A 21 4.52 7.64 -18.81
C VAL A 21 5.16 8.99 -19.15
N PRO A 22 5.53 9.80 -18.15
CA PRO A 22 6.17 11.06 -18.41
C PRO A 22 7.50 10.83 -19.12
N GLU A 23 7.64 11.36 -20.33
CA GLU A 23 8.90 11.44 -21.03
C GLU A 23 9.53 12.80 -20.75
N GLY A 24 10.71 12.78 -20.10
CA GLY A 24 11.46 13.99 -19.80
C GLY A 24 10.73 15.00 -18.89
N GLU A 25 10.88 16.28 -19.20
CA GLU A 25 10.30 17.40 -18.44
C GLU A 25 8.87 17.80 -18.85
N ASP A 26 8.21 17.01 -19.70
CA ASP A 26 6.86 17.33 -20.13
C ASP A 26 5.90 17.35 -18.93
N LYS A 27 5.50 18.58 -18.56
CA LYS A 27 4.58 18.82 -17.44
C LYS A 27 3.10 18.80 -17.86
N GLY A 28 2.81 18.63 -19.15
CA GLY A 28 1.44 18.75 -19.67
C GLY A 28 0.49 17.71 -19.08
N ALA A 29 0.82 16.44 -19.26
CA ALA A 29 -0.02 15.31 -18.79
C ALA A 29 0.18 14.98 -17.30
N PHE A 30 1.31 15.37 -16.70
CA PHE A 30 1.69 15.08 -15.31
C PHE A 30 2.16 16.37 -14.60
N PRO A 31 1.21 17.22 -14.18
CA PRO A 31 1.54 18.52 -13.59
C PRO A 31 2.17 18.42 -12.19
N LEU A 32 1.90 17.35 -11.47
CA LEU A 32 2.37 17.14 -10.10
C LEU A 32 3.43 16.04 -10.07
N ARG A 33 4.62 16.40 -9.61
CA ARG A 33 5.76 15.48 -9.56
C ARG A 33 6.46 15.58 -8.22
N THR A 34 6.91 14.42 -7.74
CA THR A 34 7.74 14.32 -6.55
C THR A 34 8.74 13.19 -6.69
N ARG A 35 9.78 13.28 -5.88
CA ARG A 35 10.81 12.26 -5.78
C ARG A 35 10.96 11.84 -4.34
N MET A 36 11.13 10.55 -4.11
CA MET A 36 11.34 10.00 -2.78
C MET A 36 12.17 8.72 -2.81
N PRO A 37 12.90 8.41 -1.73
CA PRO A 37 13.65 7.17 -1.64
C PRO A 37 12.76 5.94 -1.81
N SER A 38 13.12 5.03 -2.71
CA SER A 38 12.34 3.82 -3.00
C SER A 38 12.08 2.98 -1.76
N GLY A 39 13.07 2.87 -0.86
CA GLY A 39 12.94 2.13 0.40
C GLY A 39 11.88 2.71 1.35
N GLU A 40 11.77 4.03 1.43
CA GLU A 40 10.74 4.70 2.27
C GLU A 40 9.34 4.51 1.66
N LEU A 41 9.23 4.58 0.34
CA LEU A 41 7.97 4.31 -0.34
C LEU A 41 7.55 2.85 -0.14
N VAL A 42 8.46 1.88 -0.25
CA VAL A 42 8.21 0.46 0.05
C VAL A 42 7.69 0.28 1.48
N LYS A 43 8.33 0.92 2.46
CA LYS A 43 7.87 0.87 3.86
C LYS A 43 6.45 1.39 3.99
N ALA A 44 6.18 2.59 3.48
CA ALA A 44 4.87 3.22 3.56
C ALA A 44 3.78 2.31 2.96
N LEU A 45 3.99 1.81 1.74
CA LEU A 45 3.03 0.96 1.06
C LEU A 45 2.83 -0.39 1.76
N THR A 46 3.91 -1.04 2.19
CA THR A 46 3.84 -2.35 2.85
C THR A 46 3.11 -2.28 4.19
N HIS A 47 3.31 -1.20 4.96
CA HIS A 47 2.69 -1.03 6.27
C HIS A 47 1.19 -0.76 6.23
N VAL A 48 0.63 -0.37 5.10
CA VAL A 48 -0.81 -0.09 4.99
C VAL A 48 -1.55 -1.08 4.09
N ARG A 49 -0.88 -1.68 3.11
CA ARG A 49 -1.49 -2.51 2.06
C ARG A 49 -2.38 -3.64 2.62
N TYR A 50 -2.00 -4.24 3.74
CA TYR A 50 -2.74 -5.35 4.35
C TYR A 50 -4.14 -4.95 4.84
N ALA A 51 -4.37 -3.66 5.09
CA ALA A 51 -5.65 -3.16 5.56
C ALA A 51 -6.65 -2.86 4.43
N ALA A 52 -6.22 -2.89 3.17
CA ALA A 52 -7.13 -2.75 2.03
C ALA A 52 -8.06 -3.96 1.90
N SER A 53 -9.30 -3.73 1.48
CA SER A 53 -10.31 -4.78 1.31
C SER A 53 -9.99 -5.69 0.10
N ASN A 54 -10.41 -6.94 0.22
CA ASN A 54 -10.47 -7.87 -0.90
C ASN A 54 -11.89 -8.03 -1.45
N GLU A 55 -12.89 -7.41 -0.82
CA GLU A 55 -14.30 -7.55 -1.14
C GLU A 55 -14.71 -6.68 -2.33
N GLU A 56 -15.38 -7.27 -3.32
CA GLU A 56 -15.71 -6.59 -4.58
C GLU A 56 -16.74 -5.48 -4.44
N TYR A 57 -17.67 -5.62 -3.50
CA TYR A 57 -18.75 -4.64 -3.29
C TYR A 57 -18.31 -3.35 -2.59
N ARG A 58 -17.09 -3.31 -2.08
CA ARG A 58 -16.49 -2.12 -1.46
C ARG A 58 -15.36 -1.56 -2.32
N ALA A 59 -15.68 -1.16 -3.55
CA ALA A 59 -14.69 -0.84 -4.57
C ALA A 59 -13.57 0.10 -4.07
N ILE A 60 -13.89 1.25 -3.46
CA ILE A 60 -12.89 2.24 -3.03
C ILE A 60 -11.96 1.72 -1.92
N PHE A 61 -12.44 0.82 -1.06
CA PHE A 61 -11.64 0.18 -0.02
C PHE A 61 -10.62 -0.85 -0.55
N ARG A 62 -10.73 -1.24 -1.82
CA ARG A 62 -9.74 -2.09 -2.50
C ARG A 62 -8.51 -1.31 -2.95
N GLY A 63 -8.41 -0.04 -2.60
CA GLY A 63 -7.30 0.84 -2.89
C GLY A 63 -6.54 1.26 -1.66
N VAL A 64 -5.37 1.82 -1.92
CA VAL A 64 -4.53 2.54 -0.95
C VAL A 64 -4.56 4.01 -1.34
N GLN A 65 -4.98 4.88 -0.43
CA GLN A 65 -4.91 6.32 -0.64
C GLN A 65 -3.49 6.81 -0.37
N LEU A 66 -2.95 7.55 -1.31
CA LEU A 66 -1.69 8.28 -1.20
C LEU A 66 -2.03 9.77 -1.07
N GLU A 67 -1.52 10.39 -0.05
CA GLU A 67 -1.70 11.82 0.21
C GLU A 67 -0.35 12.53 0.14
N PHE A 68 -0.29 13.56 -0.67
CA PHE A 68 0.87 14.41 -0.84
C PHE A 68 0.54 15.78 -0.27
N SER A 69 1.40 16.32 0.60
CA SER A 69 1.16 17.62 1.23
C SER A 69 2.47 18.30 1.62
N PRO A 70 2.45 19.61 1.91
CA PRO A 70 3.60 20.32 2.46
C PRO A 70 4.08 19.77 3.81
N GLN A 71 3.24 19.03 4.53
CA GLN A 71 3.59 18.38 5.80
C GLN A 71 4.30 17.03 5.60
N GLY A 72 4.08 16.38 4.46
CA GLY A 72 4.69 15.10 4.14
C GLY A 72 3.87 14.26 3.18
N PHE A 73 4.29 13.02 3.06
CA PHE A 73 3.60 11.96 2.35
C PHE A 73 2.91 11.03 3.34
N ARG A 74 1.70 10.60 3.03
CA ARG A 74 0.93 9.66 3.83
C ARG A 74 0.33 8.59 2.95
N ALA A 75 0.41 7.34 3.40
CA ALA A 75 -0.33 6.22 2.82
C ALA A 75 -1.40 5.76 3.80
N VAL A 76 -2.61 5.45 3.30
CA VAL A 76 -3.74 5.00 4.11
C VAL A 76 -4.48 3.89 3.39
N ALA A 77 -4.86 2.86 4.13
CA ALA A 77 -5.76 1.82 3.67
C ALA A 77 -6.75 1.41 4.77
N SER A 78 -7.93 0.99 4.38
CA SER A 78 -8.98 0.51 5.28
C SER A 78 -9.89 -0.47 4.54
N ASP A 79 -10.49 -1.40 5.26
CA ASP A 79 -11.58 -2.25 4.78
C ASP A 79 -12.91 -1.93 5.48
N GLY A 80 -12.94 -0.86 6.29
CA GLY A 80 -14.08 -0.43 7.08
C GLY A 80 -14.12 -1.03 8.49
N TYR A 81 -13.30 -2.04 8.79
CA TYR A 81 -13.16 -2.65 10.13
C TYR A 81 -11.82 -2.29 10.77
N ARG A 82 -10.80 -2.15 9.97
CA ARG A 82 -9.45 -1.75 10.38
C ARG A 82 -8.94 -0.64 9.48
N LEU A 83 -8.05 0.16 10.01
CA LEU A 83 -7.38 1.25 9.33
C LEU A 83 -5.88 1.12 9.58
N ALA A 84 -5.10 1.24 8.52
CA ALA A 84 -3.66 1.39 8.61
C ALA A 84 -3.24 2.72 7.97
N LEU A 85 -2.35 3.43 8.65
CA LEU A 85 -1.86 4.72 8.25
C LEU A 85 -0.34 4.75 8.46
N TYR A 86 0.38 5.28 7.48
CA TYR A 86 1.82 5.48 7.56
C TYR A 86 2.17 6.90 7.13
N ASP A 87 2.78 7.64 8.03
CA ASP A 87 3.28 8.99 7.80
C ASP A 87 4.78 8.98 7.48
N LEU A 88 5.14 9.61 6.39
CA LEU A 88 6.52 9.88 6.02
C LEU A 88 6.73 11.40 6.03
N PRO A 89 7.57 11.94 6.94
CA PRO A 89 7.83 13.37 7.05
C PRO A 89 8.73 13.85 5.91
N LEU A 90 8.24 13.72 4.69
CA LEU A 90 8.88 14.15 3.46
C LEU A 90 7.98 15.19 2.78
N PRO A 91 8.18 16.51 3.03
CA PRO A 91 7.36 17.58 2.49
C PRO A 91 7.27 17.53 0.97
N GLN A 92 6.06 17.76 0.45
CA GLN A 92 5.79 17.81 -0.97
C GLN A 92 5.53 19.25 -1.42
N GLY A 93 5.94 19.58 -2.64
CA GLY A 93 5.73 20.93 -3.21
C GLY A 93 4.27 21.19 -3.65
N PHE A 94 3.36 20.24 -3.39
CA PHE A 94 1.95 20.32 -3.80
C PHE A 94 1.05 19.57 -2.82
N GLN A 95 -0.25 19.76 -2.98
CA GLN A 95 -1.26 19.00 -2.26
C GLN A 95 -2.11 18.19 -3.24
N ALA A 96 -2.15 16.89 -3.04
CA ALA A 96 -2.95 15.96 -3.86
C ALA A 96 -3.29 14.70 -3.10
N LYS A 97 -4.35 14.02 -3.56
CA LYS A 97 -4.73 12.67 -3.11
C LYS A 97 -4.95 11.79 -4.32
N ALA A 98 -4.57 10.54 -4.21
CA ALA A 98 -4.75 9.54 -5.25
C ALA A 98 -5.05 8.19 -4.61
N VAL A 99 -6.02 7.44 -5.15
CA VAL A 99 -6.31 6.09 -4.68
C VAL A 99 -5.79 5.10 -5.71
N VAL A 100 -4.78 4.33 -5.31
CA VAL A 100 -4.13 3.32 -6.14
C VAL A 100 -4.73 1.96 -5.84
N PRO A 101 -5.16 1.18 -6.84
CA PRO A 101 -5.66 -0.18 -6.61
C PRO A 101 -4.64 -1.01 -5.82
N ALA A 102 -5.10 -1.76 -4.83
CA ALA A 102 -4.23 -2.54 -3.97
C ALA A 102 -3.33 -3.53 -4.73
N ARG A 103 -3.84 -4.12 -5.82
CA ARG A 103 -3.05 -4.96 -6.71
C ARG A 103 -1.92 -4.18 -7.40
N SER A 104 -2.19 -2.95 -7.81
CA SER A 104 -1.16 -2.07 -8.39
C SER A 104 -0.11 -1.68 -7.36
N VAL A 105 -0.51 -1.49 -6.09
CA VAL A 105 0.43 -1.27 -4.98
C VAL A 105 1.35 -2.47 -4.79
N ASP A 106 0.84 -3.70 -4.89
CA ASP A 106 1.66 -4.92 -4.80
C ASP A 106 2.73 -4.95 -5.91
N GLU A 107 2.36 -4.54 -7.14
CA GLU A 107 3.31 -4.43 -8.25
C GLU A 107 4.32 -3.30 -8.04
N MET A 108 3.89 -2.14 -7.54
CA MET A 108 4.81 -1.05 -7.15
C MET A 108 5.85 -1.55 -6.16
N VAL A 109 5.41 -2.20 -5.08
CA VAL A 109 6.30 -2.73 -4.04
C VAL A 109 7.29 -3.74 -4.62
N ARG A 110 6.83 -4.62 -5.52
CA ARG A 110 7.70 -5.60 -6.17
C ARG A 110 8.80 -4.95 -7.00
N VAL A 111 8.44 -3.94 -7.77
CA VAL A 111 9.39 -3.19 -8.62
C VAL A 111 10.36 -2.37 -7.77
N LEU A 112 9.85 -1.65 -6.77
CA LEU A 112 10.66 -0.81 -5.89
C LEU A 112 11.68 -1.61 -5.07
N LYS A 113 11.32 -2.81 -4.60
CA LYS A 113 12.26 -3.72 -3.90
C LYS A 113 13.41 -4.20 -4.78
N GLY A 114 13.21 -4.26 -6.08
CA GLY A 114 14.27 -4.60 -7.04
C GLY A 114 15.26 -3.47 -7.31
N ALA A 115 15.00 -2.26 -6.79
CA ALA A 115 15.79 -1.05 -7.00
C ALA A 115 16.21 -0.41 -5.67
N ASP A 116 16.81 -1.22 -4.81
CA ASP A 116 17.25 -0.77 -3.48
C ASP A 116 18.26 0.39 -3.60
N GLY A 117 18.04 1.44 -2.82
CA GLY A 117 18.86 2.65 -2.84
C GLY A 117 18.56 3.63 -3.98
N ALA A 118 17.63 3.32 -4.89
CA ALA A 118 17.25 4.24 -5.96
C ALA A 118 16.22 5.28 -5.48
N GLU A 119 16.17 6.41 -6.19
CA GLU A 119 15.08 7.38 -6.08
C GLU A 119 13.91 6.94 -6.97
N ALA A 120 12.72 7.06 -6.43
CA ALA A 120 11.47 6.85 -7.15
C ALA A 120 10.86 8.20 -7.54
N ASP A 121 10.73 8.44 -8.83
CA ASP A 121 9.99 9.58 -9.37
C ASP A 121 8.52 9.21 -9.49
N LEU A 122 7.67 9.94 -8.82
CA LEU A 122 6.21 9.83 -8.90
C LEU A 122 5.65 11.04 -9.63
N ALA A 123 4.77 10.79 -10.59
CA ALA A 123 4.08 11.83 -11.33
C ALA A 123 2.58 11.55 -11.37
N LEU A 124 1.78 12.53 -10.94
CA LEU A 124 0.32 12.47 -10.95
C LEU A 124 -0.23 13.23 -12.15
N GLY A 125 -1.01 12.51 -12.95
CA GLY A 125 -1.82 13.03 -14.03
C GLY A 125 -3.30 12.78 -13.78
N GLU A 126 -4.14 13.09 -14.76
CA GLU A 126 -5.58 12.85 -14.69
C GLU A 126 -5.85 11.33 -14.72
N GLY A 127 -6.28 10.78 -13.57
CA GLY A 127 -6.60 9.35 -13.45
C GLY A 127 -5.42 8.38 -13.54
N VAL A 128 -4.18 8.87 -13.51
CA VAL A 128 -2.95 8.05 -13.66
C VAL A 128 -1.88 8.49 -12.67
N LEU A 129 -1.27 7.50 -12.03
CA LEU A 129 0.00 7.66 -11.31
C LEU A 129 1.11 7.00 -12.14
N ALA A 130 2.10 7.76 -12.51
CA ALA A 130 3.32 7.22 -13.12
C ALA A 130 4.43 7.09 -12.08
N LEU A 131 5.19 6.01 -12.20
CA LEU A 131 6.38 5.72 -11.39
C LEU A 131 7.54 5.46 -12.33
N ALA A 132 8.66 6.12 -12.09
CA ALA A 132 9.93 5.82 -12.75
C ALA A 132 11.02 5.62 -11.69
N LEU A 133 11.96 4.72 -11.97
CA LEU A 133 13.12 4.51 -11.11
C LEU A 133 14.35 5.10 -11.76
N GLU A 134 15.06 5.97 -11.06
CA GLU A 134 16.37 6.45 -11.45
C GLU A 134 17.45 5.39 -11.17
N GLY A 135 18.51 5.39 -11.96
CA GLY A 135 19.69 4.56 -11.70
C GLY A 135 19.87 3.35 -12.63
N GLY A 136 19.33 3.39 -13.84
CA GLY A 136 19.73 2.48 -14.92
C GLY A 136 18.87 1.24 -15.12
N SER A 137 17.84 0.99 -14.31
CA SER A 137 16.90 -0.11 -14.54
C SER A 137 15.92 0.17 -15.69
N GLY A 138 15.74 1.45 -16.06
CA GLY A 138 14.80 1.87 -17.09
C GLY A 138 13.34 1.50 -16.80
N VAL A 139 13.01 1.16 -15.54
CA VAL A 139 11.64 0.75 -15.18
C VAL A 139 10.75 1.97 -15.11
N ARG A 140 9.66 1.88 -15.86
CA ARG A 140 8.56 2.86 -15.84
C ARG A 140 7.24 2.12 -15.69
N MET A 141 6.35 2.66 -14.87
CA MET A 141 5.00 2.12 -14.64
C MET A 141 3.98 3.23 -14.81
N ALA A 142 2.86 2.92 -15.40
CA ALA A 142 1.67 3.76 -15.40
C ALA A 142 0.53 2.99 -14.73
N LEU A 143 -0.06 3.57 -13.73
CA LEU A 143 -1.07 2.96 -12.88
C LEU A 143 -2.36 3.76 -12.97
N ARG A 144 -3.45 3.13 -13.39
CA ARG A 144 -4.76 3.79 -13.38
C ARG A 144 -5.21 3.95 -11.93
N LEU A 145 -5.60 5.16 -11.59
CA LEU A 145 -6.16 5.48 -10.29
C LEU A 145 -7.62 5.02 -10.18
N MET A 146 -8.07 4.77 -8.98
CA MET A 146 -9.48 4.49 -8.70
C MET A 146 -10.28 5.79 -8.69
N GLU A 147 -11.46 5.75 -9.26
CA GLU A 147 -12.44 6.82 -9.20
C GLU A 147 -13.20 6.77 -7.87
N GLY A 148 -13.63 7.94 -7.39
CA GLY A 148 -14.37 8.10 -6.15
C GLY A 148 -13.54 8.65 -5.00
N GLU A 149 -14.23 9.02 -3.93
CA GLU A 149 -13.62 9.58 -2.74
C GLU A 149 -13.33 8.47 -1.72
N PHE A 150 -12.11 8.44 -1.23
CA PHE A 150 -11.77 7.60 -0.07
C PHE A 150 -12.45 8.18 1.18
N PRO A 151 -13.04 7.35 2.05
CA PRO A 151 -13.74 7.84 3.24
C PRO A 151 -12.89 8.75 4.11
N ASP A 152 -13.54 9.71 4.77
CA ASP A 152 -12.90 10.58 5.76
C ASP A 152 -12.53 9.79 7.01
N TYR A 153 -11.40 9.09 6.91
CA TYR A 153 -10.89 8.22 7.96
C TYR A 153 -10.45 8.97 9.23
N GLN A 154 -10.22 10.28 9.14
CA GLN A 154 -9.79 11.08 10.30
C GLN A 154 -10.85 11.10 11.38
N ARG A 155 -12.13 10.99 10.99
CA ARG A 155 -13.27 10.96 11.94
C ARG A 155 -13.36 9.67 12.76
N VAL A 156 -12.75 8.58 12.28
CA VAL A 156 -12.79 7.29 12.99
C VAL A 156 -11.57 7.05 13.87
N ILE A 157 -10.55 7.91 13.77
CA ILE A 157 -9.36 7.83 14.62
C ILE A 157 -9.69 8.44 15.99
N PRO A 158 -9.64 7.65 17.09
CA PRO A 158 -9.89 8.17 18.43
C PRO A 158 -8.90 9.26 18.80
N GLN A 159 -9.40 10.34 19.37
CA GLN A 159 -8.57 11.42 19.90
C GLN A 159 -8.16 11.16 21.36
N GLU A 160 -8.99 10.43 22.08
CA GLU A 160 -8.79 10.06 23.48
C GLU A 160 -8.78 8.55 23.64
N PHE A 161 -7.98 8.07 24.58
CA PHE A 161 -7.83 6.65 24.87
C PHE A 161 -8.04 6.44 26.38
N ALA A 162 -8.93 5.52 26.74
CA ALA A 162 -9.15 5.13 28.13
C ALA A 162 -7.93 4.42 28.73
N LEU A 163 -7.15 3.73 27.91
CA LEU A 163 -5.95 3.01 28.33
C LEU A 163 -4.89 3.10 27.24
N ARG A 164 -3.64 3.27 27.65
CA ARG A 164 -2.49 3.16 26.78
C ARG A 164 -1.53 2.11 27.34
N VAL A 165 -1.10 1.20 26.49
CA VAL A 165 -0.17 0.12 26.87
C VAL A 165 1.03 0.19 25.96
N GLN A 166 2.24 0.05 26.55
CA GLN A 166 3.47 -0.05 25.82
C GLN A 166 4.02 -1.47 26.00
N VAL A 167 4.31 -2.14 24.91
CA VAL A 167 4.81 -3.51 24.90
C VAL A 167 5.95 -3.65 23.90
N GLU A 168 6.81 -4.63 24.12
CA GLU A 168 7.82 -5.00 23.15
C GLU A 168 7.13 -5.69 21.95
N GLY A 169 7.33 -5.16 20.73
CA GLY A 169 6.54 -5.55 19.56
C GLY A 169 6.79 -6.99 19.12
N GLU A 170 8.02 -7.48 19.24
CA GLU A 170 8.36 -8.87 18.88
C GLU A 170 7.69 -9.86 19.84
N ALA A 171 7.73 -9.59 21.16
CA ALA A 171 7.10 -10.43 22.16
C ALA A 171 5.57 -10.54 21.94
N LEU A 172 4.92 -9.40 21.63
CA LEU A 172 3.48 -9.40 21.31
C LEU A 172 3.20 -10.19 20.02
N ARG A 173 3.99 -10.00 18.97
CA ARG A 173 3.84 -10.70 17.70
C ARG A 173 3.96 -12.21 17.87
N GLU A 174 4.97 -12.67 18.61
CA GLU A 174 5.15 -14.09 18.89
C GLU A 174 4.02 -14.66 19.75
N ALA A 175 3.54 -13.92 20.74
CA ALA A 175 2.42 -14.35 21.57
C ALA A 175 1.13 -14.51 20.74
N VAL A 176 0.80 -13.51 19.92
CA VAL A 176 -0.34 -13.57 18.99
C VAL A 176 -0.19 -14.76 18.04
N ARG A 177 0.98 -14.96 17.45
CA ARG A 177 1.25 -16.07 16.53
C ARG A 177 1.03 -17.45 17.19
N ARG A 178 1.47 -17.62 18.43
CA ARG A 178 1.28 -18.88 19.18
C ARG A 178 -0.19 -19.15 19.45
N VAL A 179 -0.93 -18.14 19.90
CA VAL A 179 -2.33 -18.29 20.26
C VAL A 179 -3.23 -18.43 19.03
N SER A 180 -2.92 -17.72 17.94
CA SER A 180 -3.73 -17.78 16.72
C SER A 180 -3.76 -19.15 16.04
N VAL A 181 -2.82 -20.04 16.35
CA VAL A 181 -2.85 -21.45 15.86
C VAL A 181 -4.09 -22.20 16.35
N LEU A 182 -4.61 -21.81 17.52
CA LEU A 182 -5.78 -22.43 18.16
C LEU A 182 -7.08 -21.65 17.90
N SER A 183 -7.00 -20.55 17.16
CA SER A 183 -8.19 -19.73 16.88
C SER A 183 -9.10 -20.43 15.85
N ASP A 184 -10.41 -20.13 15.96
CA ASP A 184 -11.40 -20.51 14.97
C ASP A 184 -10.97 -20.13 13.55
N ARG A 185 -11.22 -21.04 12.60
CA ARG A 185 -10.80 -20.90 11.19
C ARG A 185 -11.60 -19.85 10.42
N GLN A 186 -12.78 -19.46 10.88
CA GLN A 186 -13.62 -18.48 10.20
C GLN A 186 -13.26 -17.06 10.62
N ASN A 187 -13.11 -16.83 11.93
CA ASN A 187 -12.96 -15.50 12.49
C ASN A 187 -11.52 -15.14 12.86
N HIS A 188 -10.67 -16.16 13.05
CA HIS A 188 -9.27 -15.98 13.50
C HIS A 188 -9.17 -15.10 14.76
N ARG A 189 -10.17 -15.23 15.68
CA ARG A 189 -10.29 -14.38 16.84
C ARG A 189 -9.22 -14.69 17.88
N VAL A 190 -8.59 -13.64 18.37
CA VAL A 190 -7.69 -13.67 19.54
C VAL A 190 -8.18 -12.60 20.51
N ASP A 191 -8.44 -13.00 21.74
CA ASP A 191 -8.86 -12.10 22.81
C ASP A 191 -7.63 -11.62 23.61
N LEU A 192 -7.58 -10.32 23.90
CA LEU A 192 -6.53 -9.71 24.69
C LEU A 192 -7.16 -9.16 25.98
N LEU A 193 -6.73 -9.69 27.13
CA LEU A 193 -7.08 -9.16 28.42
C LEU A 193 -5.91 -8.37 28.99
N LEU A 194 -6.15 -7.09 29.25
CA LEU A 194 -5.15 -6.17 29.79
C LEU A 194 -5.27 -6.15 31.32
N GLU A 195 -4.19 -6.55 31.99
CA GLU A 195 -4.06 -6.52 33.44
C GLU A 195 -2.84 -5.72 33.86
N GLU A 196 -2.72 -5.41 35.13
CA GLU A 196 -1.55 -4.73 35.65
C GLU A 196 -0.28 -5.56 35.42
N GLY A 197 0.67 -4.99 34.66
CA GLY A 197 1.97 -5.61 34.36
C GLY A 197 1.96 -6.76 33.35
N ARG A 198 0.78 -7.13 32.79
CA ARG A 198 0.71 -8.22 31.78
C ARG A 198 -0.46 -8.08 30.80
N ILE A 199 -0.30 -8.72 29.64
CA ILE A 199 -1.36 -8.93 28.68
C ILE A 199 -1.57 -10.44 28.55
N LEU A 200 -2.80 -10.91 28.78
CA LEU A 200 -3.19 -12.30 28.55
C LEU A 200 -3.81 -12.42 27.16
N LEU A 201 -3.35 -13.38 26.38
CA LEU A 201 -3.90 -13.69 25.06
C LEU A 201 -4.56 -15.06 25.13
N SER A 202 -5.78 -15.16 24.58
CA SER A 202 -6.50 -16.42 24.45
C SER A 202 -7.18 -16.51 23.08
N ALA A 203 -7.41 -17.74 22.64
CA ALA A 203 -8.21 -18.04 21.47
C ALA A 203 -9.05 -19.29 21.76
N GLU A 204 -10.28 -19.28 21.26
CA GLU A 204 -11.17 -20.43 21.29
C GLU A 204 -11.24 -21.00 19.87
N GLY A 205 -10.99 -22.29 19.72
CA GLY A 205 -11.17 -23.03 18.49
C GLY A 205 -12.53 -23.73 18.46
N ASP A 206 -13.07 -23.94 17.28
CA ASP A 206 -14.21 -24.83 17.08
C ASP A 206 -13.77 -26.28 17.32
N TYR A 207 -14.28 -26.90 18.36
CA TYR A 207 -14.13 -28.33 18.64
C TYR A 207 -15.35 -29.12 18.14
#